data_9c70d469ff316bb60f1b508afbaa3bc9
#
_entry.id   9c70d469ff316bb60f1b508afbaa3bc9
#
_cell.length_a   1.000
_cell.length_b   1.000
_cell.length_c   1.000
_cell.angle_alpha   90.00
_cell.angle_beta   90.00
_cell.angle_gamma   90.00
#
_symmetry.space_group_name_H-M   'P 1'
#
loop_
_entity.id
_entity.type
_entity.pdbx_description
1 polymer ?
#
loop_
_entity_poly.entity_id
_entity_poly.type
_entity_poly.pdbx_seq_one_letter_code
_entity_poly.pdbx_strand_id
1 'polypeptide(L)'
;MPVATGMITTSKLVKPVYFAAYAAHAYNNQEELVPVIIPDFIFEQGRSVLRTSEIKSTKGKQLDAFIASKNATRHVTITGTHSPEGAERINSKLSPDRAAAIEKFYRAEMKKYDYQGKADSINFILKPVIQDWTEFKDALSAYEGITSEEKAEYLNIINAGGTFE
;
A
#
# COMPACT_ATOMS: atom_id res chain seq x y z
N MET A 1 -61.55 -31.84 12.44
CA MET A 1 -61.17 -31.10 11.25
C MET A 1 -60.15 -29.99 11.49
N PRO A 2 -60.05 -29.26 12.59
CA PRO A 2 -59.12 -28.18 12.73
C PRO A 2 -57.67 -28.62 13.01
N VAL A 3 -57.42 -29.84 13.46
CA VAL A 3 -56.05 -30.29 13.86
C VAL A 3 -55.05 -30.38 12.68
N ALA A 4 -55.51 -30.77 11.53
CA ALA A 4 -54.66 -30.86 10.35
C ALA A 4 -54.18 -29.49 9.81
N THR A 5 -54.98 -28.46 9.97
CA THR A 5 -54.66 -27.09 9.55
C THR A 5 -53.61 -26.44 10.44
N GLY A 6 -53.65 -26.74 11.75
CA GLY A 6 -52.65 -26.24 12.69
C GLY A 6 -51.23 -26.78 12.44
N MET A 7 -51.08 -28.03 12.08
CA MET A 7 -49.81 -28.65 11.72
C MET A 7 -49.19 -28.05 10.44
N ILE A 8 -50.01 -27.75 9.46
CA ILE A 8 -49.54 -27.14 8.22
C ILE A 8 -49.04 -25.71 8.46
N THR A 9 -49.68 -24.98 9.35
CA THR A 9 -49.28 -23.62 9.71
C THR A 9 -47.96 -23.61 10.46
N THR A 10 -47.73 -24.55 11.34
CA THR A 10 -46.49 -24.67 12.10
C THR A 10 -45.29 -25.00 11.18
N SER A 11 -45.47 -25.89 10.23
CA SER A 11 -44.41 -26.21 9.27
C SER A 11 -44.10 -25.07 8.31
N LYS A 12 -45.06 -24.21 8.03
CA LYS A 12 -44.82 -23.00 7.22
C LYS A 12 -44.11 -21.90 7.98
N LEU A 13 -44.28 -21.83 9.27
CA LEU A 13 -43.60 -20.82 10.10
C LEU A 13 -42.11 -21.14 10.32
N VAL A 14 -41.75 -22.40 10.33
CA VAL A 14 -40.35 -22.81 10.56
C VAL A 14 -39.44 -22.53 9.37
N LYS A 15 -39.94 -22.69 8.16
CA LYS A 15 -39.13 -22.50 6.95
C LYS A 15 -38.58 -21.08 6.75
N PRO A 16 -39.38 -20.02 6.94
CA PRO A 16 -38.87 -18.66 6.77
C PRO A 16 -37.76 -18.27 7.75
N VAL A 17 -37.83 -18.82 8.96
CA VAL A 17 -36.80 -18.51 9.99
C VAL A 17 -35.43 -19.04 9.61
N TYR A 18 -35.35 -20.19 9.01
CA TYR A 18 -34.09 -20.73 8.54
C TYR A 18 -33.47 -19.90 7.41
N PHE A 19 -34.27 -19.41 6.51
CA PHE A 19 -33.76 -18.58 5.40
C PHE A 19 -33.24 -17.24 5.88
N ALA A 20 -33.89 -16.60 6.81
CA ALA A 20 -33.44 -15.32 7.33
C ALA A 20 -32.13 -15.45 8.12
N ALA A 21 -31.98 -16.49 8.92
CA ALA A 21 -30.72 -16.73 9.63
C ALA A 21 -29.56 -17.08 8.70
N TYR A 22 -29.87 -17.86 7.66
CA TYR A 22 -28.87 -18.28 6.70
C TYR A 22 -28.35 -17.13 5.83
N ALA A 23 -29.22 -16.24 5.36
CA ALA A 23 -28.83 -15.11 4.54
C ALA A 23 -27.87 -14.17 5.27
N ALA A 24 -28.03 -14.00 6.56
CA ALA A 24 -27.13 -13.18 7.35
C ALA A 24 -25.71 -13.76 7.43
N HIS A 25 -25.57 -15.06 7.45
CA HIS A 25 -24.26 -15.68 7.61
C HIS A 25 -23.40 -15.70 6.38
N ALA A 26 -23.96 -15.86 5.22
CA ALA A 26 -23.20 -15.92 3.98
C ALA A 26 -22.55 -14.58 3.63
N TYR A 27 -23.09 -13.50 4.16
CA TYR A 27 -22.71 -12.16 3.78
C TYR A 27 -21.66 -11.54 4.70
N ASN A 28 -21.66 -11.86 5.97
CA ASN A 28 -20.87 -11.16 6.97
C ASN A 28 -19.42 -11.64 7.10
N ASN A 29 -18.99 -12.62 6.32
CA ASN A 29 -17.63 -13.12 6.34
C ASN A 29 -16.72 -12.48 5.29
N GLN A 30 -17.22 -11.52 4.54
CA GLN A 30 -16.39 -10.76 3.62
C GLN A 30 -15.76 -9.59 4.39
N GLU A 31 -14.53 -9.76 4.80
CA GLU A 31 -13.72 -8.67 5.29
C GLU A 31 -13.47 -7.68 4.15
N GLU A 32 -13.96 -6.48 4.29
CA GLU A 32 -13.63 -5.41 3.37
C GLU A 32 -12.18 -4.99 3.60
N LEU A 33 -11.35 -5.16 2.57
CA LEU A 33 -9.96 -4.71 2.61
C LEU A 33 -9.91 -3.25 2.15
N VAL A 34 -9.71 -2.35 3.08
CA VAL A 34 -9.54 -0.94 2.80
C VAL A 34 -8.05 -0.65 2.61
N PRO A 35 -7.61 -0.18 1.42
CA PRO A 35 -6.23 0.23 1.24
C PRO A 35 -5.94 1.51 2.02
N VAL A 36 -4.86 1.49 2.79
CA VAL A 36 -4.34 2.67 3.49
C VAL A 36 -3.03 3.06 2.84
N ILE A 37 -2.95 4.30 2.39
CA ILE A 37 -1.76 4.86 1.75
C ILE A 37 -1.02 5.72 2.78
N ILE A 38 0.23 5.38 3.03
CA ILE A 38 1.14 6.20 3.83
C ILE A 38 2.01 7.01 2.87
N PRO A 39 2.16 8.33 3.08
CA PRO A 39 2.97 9.18 2.22
C PRO A 39 4.43 8.76 2.18
N ASP A 40 5.10 9.05 1.07
CA ASP A 40 6.47 8.62 0.79
C ASP A 40 7.50 9.19 1.76
N PHE A 41 8.42 8.34 2.19
CA PHE A 41 9.60 8.74 2.94
C PHE A 41 10.72 9.18 2.00
N ILE A 42 11.39 10.26 2.35
CA ILE A 42 12.46 10.84 1.53
C ILE A 42 13.82 10.36 2.03
N PHE A 43 14.62 9.87 1.12
CA PHE A 43 16.01 9.48 1.36
C PHE A 43 16.98 10.53 0.84
N GLU A 44 18.18 10.55 1.39
CA GLU A 44 19.27 11.35 0.78
C GLU A 44 19.71 10.75 -0.55
N GLN A 45 20.21 11.60 -1.40
CA GLN A 45 20.79 11.18 -2.68
C GLN A 45 21.87 10.11 -2.45
N GLY A 46 21.79 9.03 -3.20
CA GLY A 46 22.74 7.92 -3.12
C GLY A 46 22.71 7.13 -1.80
N ARG A 47 21.72 7.33 -0.94
CA ARG A 47 21.61 6.63 0.35
C ARG A 47 20.28 5.89 0.50
N SER A 48 20.33 4.80 1.27
CA SER A 48 19.17 3.98 1.67
C SER A 48 18.89 4.00 3.18
N VAL A 49 19.55 4.91 3.91
CA VAL A 49 19.35 5.06 5.36
C VAL A 49 18.20 6.04 5.61
N LEU A 50 17.18 5.60 6.33
CA LEU A 50 16.07 6.45 6.72
C LEU A 50 16.51 7.42 7.83
N ARG A 51 16.34 8.73 7.58
CA ARG A 51 16.74 9.77 8.52
C ARG A 51 15.84 9.81 9.74
N THR A 52 16.40 10.17 10.88
CA THR A 52 15.63 10.42 12.10
C THR A 52 14.60 11.54 11.92
N SER A 53 14.89 12.54 11.08
CA SER A 53 13.94 13.61 10.73
C SER A 53 12.71 13.08 10.01
N GLU A 54 12.89 12.14 9.07
CA GLU A 54 11.76 11.49 8.38
C GLU A 54 10.92 10.64 9.35
N ILE A 55 11.58 9.88 10.21
CA ILE A 55 10.89 9.08 11.25
C ILE A 55 10.05 9.97 12.18
N LYS A 56 10.56 11.13 12.56
CA LYS A 56 9.86 12.09 13.43
C LYS A 56 8.91 13.02 12.68
N SER A 57 8.87 12.96 11.37
CA SER A 57 7.97 13.76 10.53
C SER A 57 6.50 13.39 10.73
N THR A 58 5.61 14.16 10.13
CA THR A 58 4.19 13.85 10.09
C THR A 58 3.93 12.46 9.48
N LYS A 59 4.69 12.06 8.45
CA LYS A 59 4.60 10.76 7.79
C LYS A 59 4.98 9.61 8.73
N GLY A 60 6.10 9.77 9.46
CA GLY A 60 6.52 8.79 10.46
C GLY A 60 5.50 8.62 11.57
N LYS A 61 4.89 9.73 12.03
CA LYS A 61 3.81 9.69 13.03
C LYS A 61 2.53 9.05 12.50
N GLN A 62 2.19 9.27 11.23
CA GLN A 62 1.06 8.61 10.59
C GLN A 62 1.26 7.09 10.51
N LEU A 63 2.45 6.65 10.13
CA LEU A 63 2.79 5.23 10.13
C LEU A 63 2.73 4.64 11.54
N ASP A 64 3.30 5.31 12.53
CA ASP A 64 3.25 4.87 13.92
C ASP A 64 1.81 4.77 14.45
N ALA A 65 0.96 5.77 14.17
CA ALA A 65 -0.45 5.75 14.54
C ALA A 65 -1.21 4.59 13.85
N PHE A 66 -0.93 4.32 12.58
CA PHE A 66 -1.51 3.19 11.86
C PHE A 66 -1.08 1.86 12.50
N ILE A 67 0.19 1.70 12.82
CA ILE A 67 0.71 0.50 13.50
C ILE A 67 0.10 0.37 14.89
N ALA A 68 0.00 1.47 15.65
CA ALA A 68 -0.58 1.49 16.99
C ALA A 68 -2.06 1.06 17.01
N SER A 69 -2.80 1.31 15.94
CA SER A 69 -4.21 0.91 15.81
C SER A 69 -4.41 -0.61 15.71
N LYS A 70 -3.35 -1.37 15.41
CA LYS A 70 -3.36 -2.85 15.34
C LYS A 70 -4.43 -3.42 14.41
N ASN A 71 -4.76 -2.69 13.35
CA ASN A 71 -5.73 -3.14 12.36
C ASN A 71 -5.31 -4.48 11.76
N ALA A 72 -6.27 -5.30 11.40
CA ALA A 72 -6.02 -6.55 10.71
C ALA A 72 -5.40 -6.27 9.34
N THR A 73 -4.08 -6.40 9.26
CA THR A 73 -3.30 -6.12 8.05
C THR A 73 -2.89 -7.44 7.42
N ARG A 74 -3.25 -7.68 6.18
CA ARG A 74 -2.87 -8.91 5.44
C ARG A 74 -1.53 -8.75 4.75
N HIS A 75 -1.33 -7.64 4.07
CA HIS A 75 -0.08 -7.34 3.38
C HIS A 75 0.25 -5.85 3.43
N VAL A 76 1.52 -5.58 3.39
CA VAL A 76 2.10 -4.24 3.30
C VAL A 76 2.95 -4.21 2.05
N THR A 77 2.57 -3.39 1.08
CA THR A 77 3.38 -3.17 -0.12
C THR A 77 4.26 -1.94 0.09
N ILE A 78 5.56 -2.10 -0.09
CA ILE A 78 6.54 -1.04 0.03
C ILE A 78 7.22 -0.85 -1.31
N THR A 79 6.98 0.28 -1.94
CA THR A 79 7.62 0.65 -3.19
C THR A 79 8.89 1.44 -2.90
N GLY A 80 10.03 0.92 -3.32
CA GLY A 80 11.31 1.63 -3.25
C GLY A 80 11.61 2.28 -4.59
N THR A 81 11.91 3.56 -4.58
CA THR A 81 12.27 4.33 -5.77
C THR A 81 13.65 4.94 -5.63
N HIS A 82 14.26 5.32 -6.74
CA HIS A 82 15.46 6.13 -6.77
C HIS A 82 15.27 7.28 -7.77
N SER A 83 16.03 8.34 -7.61
CA SER A 83 16.08 9.39 -8.63
C SER A 83 16.72 8.82 -9.89
N PRO A 84 16.31 9.29 -11.07
CA PRO A 84 16.87 8.84 -12.35
C PRO A 84 18.31 9.28 -12.58
N GLU A 85 18.80 10.20 -11.78
CA GLU A 85 20.16 10.71 -11.86
C GLU A 85 21.17 9.71 -11.30
N GLY A 86 22.35 9.66 -11.92
CA GLY A 86 23.48 8.86 -11.50
C GLY A 86 23.58 7.48 -12.14
N ALA A 87 24.65 6.77 -11.82
CA ALA A 87 24.97 5.49 -12.44
C ALA A 87 23.94 4.41 -12.09
N GLU A 88 23.38 3.75 -13.10
CA GLU A 88 22.39 2.68 -12.95
C GLU A 88 22.85 1.57 -12.00
N ARG A 89 24.14 1.22 -12.02
CA ARG A 89 24.72 0.23 -11.10
C ARG A 89 24.53 0.58 -9.61
N ILE A 90 24.47 1.87 -9.29
CA ILE A 90 24.22 2.35 -7.92
C ILE A 90 22.70 2.38 -7.68
N ASN A 91 21.97 2.93 -8.63
CA ASN A 91 20.53 3.14 -8.52
C ASN A 91 19.74 1.82 -8.44
N SER A 92 20.16 0.80 -9.19
CA SER A 92 19.55 -0.54 -9.15
C SER A 92 19.61 -1.20 -7.76
N LYS A 93 20.58 -0.82 -6.92
CA LYS A 93 20.69 -1.27 -5.53
C LYS A 93 19.92 -0.38 -4.56
N LEU A 94 19.82 0.91 -4.83
CA LEU A 94 19.16 1.86 -3.93
C LEU A 94 17.67 1.58 -3.77
N SER A 95 16.99 1.21 -4.83
CA SER A 95 15.57 0.94 -4.82
C SER A 95 15.19 -0.22 -3.88
N PRO A 96 15.76 -1.43 -4.00
CA PRO A 96 15.49 -2.50 -3.06
C PRO A 96 15.98 -2.19 -1.64
N ASP A 97 17.13 -1.52 -1.49
CA ASP A 97 17.68 -1.18 -0.17
C ASP A 97 16.80 -0.18 0.58
N ARG A 98 16.20 0.78 -0.12
CA ARG A 98 15.24 1.72 0.46
C ARG A 98 13.95 1.05 0.89
N ALA A 99 13.41 0.16 0.05
CA ALA A 99 12.23 -0.63 0.42
C ALA A 99 12.51 -1.48 1.67
N ALA A 100 13.67 -2.13 1.72
CA ALA A 100 14.08 -2.92 2.89
C ALA A 100 14.30 -2.06 4.15
N ALA A 101 14.79 -0.83 4.00
CA ALA A 101 14.95 0.09 5.12
C ALA A 101 13.60 0.49 5.73
N ILE A 102 12.58 0.73 4.89
CA ILE A 102 11.21 1.01 5.35
C ILE A 102 10.59 -0.22 6.00
N GLU A 103 10.74 -1.42 5.42
CA GLU A 103 10.28 -2.66 6.07
C GLU A 103 10.89 -2.84 7.45
N LYS A 104 12.22 -2.66 7.56
CA LYS A 104 12.92 -2.76 8.85
C LYS A 104 12.39 -1.75 9.86
N PHE A 105 12.13 -0.52 9.43
CA PHE A 105 11.54 0.51 10.27
C PHE A 105 10.12 0.10 10.71
N TYR A 106 9.27 -0.32 9.79
CA TYR A 106 7.91 -0.78 10.09
C TYR A 106 7.91 -1.91 11.13
N ARG A 107 8.73 -2.94 10.91
CA ARG A 107 8.86 -4.06 11.86
C ARG A 107 9.40 -3.64 13.22
N ALA A 108 10.29 -2.63 13.26
CA ALA A 108 10.80 -2.08 14.53
C ALA A 108 9.71 -1.33 15.30
N GLU A 109 8.87 -0.56 14.59
CA GLU A 109 7.73 0.12 15.19
C GLU A 109 6.69 -0.90 15.72
N MET A 110 6.39 -1.96 14.96
CA MET A 110 5.48 -3.02 15.41
C MET A 110 5.90 -3.66 16.74
N LYS A 111 7.20 -3.76 16.99
CA LYS A 111 7.70 -4.33 18.26
C LYS A 111 7.37 -3.48 19.49
N LYS A 112 7.04 -2.20 19.32
CA LYS A 112 6.60 -1.32 20.40
C LYS A 112 5.18 -1.64 20.87
N TYR A 113 4.41 -2.34 20.03
CA TYR A 113 3.01 -2.64 20.26
C TYR A 113 2.82 -4.15 20.34
N ASP A 114 1.95 -4.59 21.24
CA ASP A 114 1.60 -6.01 21.35
C ASP A 114 0.62 -6.41 20.24
N TYR A 115 1.12 -7.14 19.26
CA TYR A 115 0.33 -7.70 18.15
C TYR A 115 -0.22 -9.10 18.46
N GLN A 116 -0.01 -9.63 19.68
CA GLN A 116 -0.53 -10.96 20.08
C GLN A 116 -0.16 -12.07 19.07
N GLY A 117 1.07 -12.06 18.56
CA GLY A 117 1.55 -13.03 17.57
C GLY A 117 1.09 -12.81 16.13
N LYS A 118 0.23 -11.83 15.87
CA LYS A 118 -0.26 -11.55 14.51
C LYS A 118 0.74 -10.82 13.63
N ALA A 119 1.82 -10.30 14.19
CA ALA A 119 2.84 -9.58 13.42
C ALA A 119 3.48 -10.45 12.32
N ASP A 120 3.66 -11.74 12.58
CA ASP A 120 4.28 -12.68 11.64
C ASP A 120 3.34 -13.09 10.50
N SER A 121 2.04 -12.85 10.64
CA SER A 121 1.06 -13.13 9.58
C SER A 121 1.00 -12.03 8.52
N ILE A 122 1.64 -10.88 8.75
CA ILE A 122 1.68 -9.77 7.79
C ILE A 122 2.69 -10.07 6.70
N ASN A 123 2.21 -10.15 5.46
CA ASN A 123 3.07 -10.37 4.31
C ASN A 123 3.62 -9.02 3.80
N PHE A 124 4.94 -8.86 3.82
CA PHE A 124 5.61 -7.68 3.26
C PHE A 124 6.00 -7.95 1.81
N ILE A 125 5.53 -7.09 0.92
CA ILE A 125 5.80 -7.14 -0.51
C ILE A 125 6.67 -5.94 -0.87
N LEU A 126 7.96 -6.20 -1.15
CA LEU A 126 8.88 -5.16 -1.59
C LEU A 126 8.82 -5.04 -3.11
N LYS A 127 8.52 -3.85 -3.61
CA LYS A 127 8.48 -3.52 -5.04
C LYS A 127 9.58 -2.50 -5.35
N PRO A 128 10.78 -2.95 -5.69
CA PRO A 128 11.80 -2.04 -6.18
C PRO A 128 11.40 -1.56 -7.58
N VAL A 129 11.34 -0.25 -7.76
CA VAL A 129 11.08 0.38 -9.06
C VAL A 129 12.40 0.93 -9.59
N ILE A 130 12.79 0.46 -10.76
CA ILE A 130 13.96 0.93 -11.47
C ILE A 130 13.45 1.78 -12.64
N GLN A 131 13.78 3.08 -12.65
CA GLN A 131 13.42 4.02 -13.72
C GLN A 131 11.91 4.11 -14.04
N ASP A 132 11.09 4.46 -13.04
CA ASP A 132 9.71 4.84 -13.31
C ASP A 132 9.62 6.34 -13.62
N TRP A 133 9.44 6.66 -14.89
CA TRP A 133 9.27 8.02 -15.38
C TRP A 133 7.80 8.45 -15.53
N THR A 134 6.85 7.58 -15.13
CA THR A 134 5.43 7.80 -15.42
C THR A 134 4.93 9.10 -14.82
N GLU A 135 5.13 9.30 -13.52
CA GLU A 135 4.69 10.53 -12.84
C GLU A 135 5.38 11.78 -13.39
N PHE A 136 6.68 11.67 -13.74
CA PHE A 136 7.40 12.78 -14.35
C PHE A 136 6.87 13.12 -15.74
N LYS A 137 6.56 12.12 -16.58
CA LYS A 137 5.97 12.34 -17.90
C LYS A 137 4.61 13.00 -17.82
N ASP A 138 3.79 12.57 -16.85
CA ASP A 138 2.48 13.15 -16.61
C ASP A 138 2.59 14.61 -16.13
N ALA A 139 3.46 14.87 -15.17
CA ALA A 139 3.73 16.22 -14.68
C ALA A 139 4.32 17.14 -15.78
N LEU A 140 5.25 16.63 -16.58
CA LEU A 140 5.85 17.37 -17.71
C LEU A 140 4.81 17.70 -18.76
N SER A 141 3.91 16.78 -19.06
CA SER A 141 2.82 16.99 -20.03
C SER A 141 1.86 18.08 -19.57
N ALA A 142 1.55 18.11 -18.27
CA ALA A 142 0.66 19.10 -17.65
C ALA A 142 1.32 20.46 -17.40
N TYR A 143 2.67 20.53 -17.40
CA TYR A 143 3.38 21.77 -17.06
C TYR A 143 3.32 22.78 -18.20
N GLU A 144 2.86 23.99 -17.91
CA GLU A 144 2.68 25.06 -18.92
C GLU A 144 3.88 26.03 -19.00
N GLY A 145 4.91 25.84 -18.18
CA GLY A 145 6.06 26.76 -18.08
C GLY A 145 7.14 26.58 -19.15
N ILE A 146 6.98 25.61 -20.07
CA ILE A 146 7.91 25.32 -21.17
C ILE A 146 7.16 25.11 -22.48
N THR A 147 7.84 25.27 -23.60
CA THR A 147 7.28 25.12 -24.94
C THR A 147 6.97 23.65 -25.28
N SER A 148 6.14 23.42 -26.28
CA SER A 148 5.84 22.08 -26.77
C SER A 148 7.05 21.36 -27.35
N GLU A 149 7.96 22.13 -27.94
CA GLU A 149 9.24 21.65 -28.50
C GLU A 149 10.15 21.15 -27.38
N GLU A 150 10.31 21.93 -26.32
CA GLU A 150 11.11 21.53 -25.14
C GLU A 150 10.53 20.30 -24.44
N LYS A 151 9.17 20.21 -24.32
CA LYS A 151 8.53 19.00 -23.79
C LYS A 151 8.85 17.77 -24.63
N ALA A 152 8.78 17.91 -25.94
CA ALA A 152 9.08 16.82 -26.86
C ALA A 152 10.54 16.38 -26.77
N GLU A 153 11.47 17.31 -26.58
CA GLU A 153 12.89 17.01 -26.38
C GLU A 153 13.13 16.21 -25.10
N TYR A 154 12.58 16.66 -23.98
CA TYR A 154 12.67 15.91 -22.70
C TYR A 154 12.04 14.52 -22.79
N LEU A 155 10.87 14.40 -23.40
CA LEU A 155 10.21 13.10 -23.59
C LEU A 155 11.03 12.15 -24.49
N ASN A 156 11.68 12.68 -25.51
CA ASN A 156 12.56 11.90 -26.38
C ASN A 156 13.78 11.38 -25.62
N ILE A 157 14.43 12.21 -24.80
CA ILE A 157 15.57 11.80 -23.97
C ILE A 157 15.15 10.65 -23.01
N ILE A 158 14.02 10.82 -22.32
CA ILE A 158 13.50 9.81 -21.40
C ILE A 158 13.15 8.50 -22.11
N ASN A 159 12.48 8.59 -23.26
CA ASN A 159 12.07 7.42 -24.02
C ASN A 159 13.25 6.70 -24.68
N ALA A 160 14.35 7.40 -24.92
CA ALA A 160 15.61 6.81 -25.38
C ALA A 160 16.40 6.13 -24.26
N GLY A 161 15.92 6.17 -23.01
CA GLY A 161 16.62 5.61 -21.85
C GLY A 161 17.81 6.47 -21.41
N GLY A 162 17.82 7.74 -21.81
CA GLY A 162 18.86 8.70 -21.43
C GLY A 162 18.79 9.03 -19.93
N THR A 163 19.97 9.18 -19.34
CA THR A 163 20.14 9.77 -18.01
C THR A 163 20.42 11.25 -18.19
N PHE A 164 19.78 12.09 -17.38
CA PHE A 164 20.17 13.50 -17.28
C PHE A 164 21.48 13.55 -16.47
N GLU A 165 22.54 14.02 -17.08
CA GLU A 165 23.80 14.35 -16.40
C GLU A 165 23.74 15.75 -15.80
#